data_34efa78b491ef0448eef3a04462d77a2
#
_entry.id   34efa78b491ef0448eef3a04462d77a2
#
_cell.length_a   1.000
_cell.length_b   1.000
_cell.length_c   1.000
_cell.angle_alpha   90.00
_cell.angle_beta   90.00
_cell.angle_gamma   90.00
#
_symmetry.space_group_name_H-M   'P 1'
#
loop_
_entity.id
_entity.type
_entity.pdbx_description
1 polymer ?
#
loop_
_entity_poly.entity_id
_entity_poly.type
_entity_poly.pdbx_seq_one_letter_code
_entity_poly.pdbx_strand_id
1 'polypeptide(L)'
;AADDKVSAEIAKILGVEASATERRVALVKCCGTRSEAIRVGDYNGICDCASAAATAGGDKGCRFGCLGYGACANVCPKHAIRVEDGLAIVDKRLCIGCGKCVSVCPRKLIELVPAKATIHVLCNNPLRGPEVNKVCGVGCMGCHLCEKNAGGKEANHFTFQGFLAKVNYENPPTDEQIA
;
A
#
# COMPACT_ATOMS: atom_id res chain seq x y z
N ALA A 1 2.01 10.46 22.25
CA ALA A 1 1.64 10.70 23.66
C ALA A 1 1.46 12.20 24.00
N ALA A 2 2.11 13.13 23.28
CA ALA A 2 1.90 14.57 23.47
C ALA A 2 0.66 15.07 22.71
N ASP A 3 0.37 14.48 21.56
CA ASP A 3 -0.74 14.87 20.68
C ASP A 3 -2.13 14.59 21.28
N ASP A 4 -2.27 13.51 22.04
CA ASP A 4 -3.58 13.10 22.58
C ASP A 4 -4.10 14.07 23.66
N LYS A 5 -3.20 14.62 24.50
CA LYS A 5 -3.57 15.62 25.53
C LYS A 5 -3.97 16.95 24.89
N VAL A 6 -3.21 17.40 23.92
CA VAL A 6 -3.50 18.65 23.18
C VAL A 6 -4.80 18.53 22.41
N SER A 7 -5.04 17.39 21.75
CA SER A 7 -6.31 17.12 21.05
C SER A 7 -7.51 17.12 22.00
N ALA A 8 -7.36 16.55 23.19
CA ALA A 8 -8.42 16.54 24.21
C ALA A 8 -8.73 17.95 24.76
N GLU A 9 -7.71 18.79 24.98
CA GLU A 9 -7.89 20.18 25.40
C GLU A 9 -8.57 21.03 24.33
N ILE A 10 -8.15 20.87 23.05
CA ILE A 10 -8.79 21.58 21.93
C ILE A 10 -10.24 21.15 21.78
N ALA A 11 -10.56 19.87 21.88
CA ALA A 11 -11.92 19.36 21.81
C ALA A 11 -12.81 19.90 22.94
N LYS A 12 -12.26 20.02 24.14
CA LYS A 12 -12.94 20.60 25.29
C LYS A 12 -13.26 22.10 25.08
N ILE A 13 -12.33 22.84 24.47
CA ILE A 13 -12.53 24.26 24.13
C ILE A 13 -13.58 24.43 23.03
N LEU A 14 -13.59 23.53 22.04
CA LEU A 14 -14.54 23.58 20.93
C LEU A 14 -15.91 22.97 21.24
N GLY A 15 -16.11 22.37 22.42
CA GLY A 15 -17.35 21.71 22.80
C GLY A 15 -17.72 20.49 21.99
N VAL A 16 -16.71 19.83 21.37
CA VAL A 16 -16.88 18.60 20.59
C VAL A 16 -16.20 17.42 21.31
N GLU A 17 -16.75 16.22 21.19
CA GLU A 17 -16.08 15.04 21.72
C GLU A 17 -14.79 14.78 20.95
N ALA A 18 -13.66 14.68 21.65
CA ALA A 18 -12.41 14.23 21.07
C ALA A 18 -12.55 12.75 20.71
N SER A 19 -13.05 12.44 19.51
CA SER A 19 -12.87 11.11 18.98
C SER A 19 -11.36 10.94 18.68
N ALA A 20 -10.71 10.05 19.38
CA ALA A 20 -9.32 9.68 19.12
C ALA A 20 -9.25 9.08 17.71
N THR A 21 -9.09 9.95 16.71
CA THR A 21 -8.95 9.52 15.32
C THR A 21 -7.62 8.76 15.22
N GLU A 22 -7.70 7.45 15.04
CA GLU A 22 -6.52 6.62 14.92
C GLU A 22 -5.59 7.15 13.81
N ARG A 23 -4.31 7.38 14.16
CA ARG A 23 -3.30 7.84 13.20
C ARG A 23 -3.24 6.89 12.03
N ARG A 24 -3.38 7.41 10.82
CA ARG A 24 -3.26 6.65 9.58
C ARG A 24 -2.03 7.08 8.80
N VAL A 25 -1.43 6.14 8.08
CA VAL A 25 -0.26 6.36 7.23
C VAL A 25 -0.48 5.75 5.86
N ALA A 26 0.18 6.29 4.85
CA ALA A 26 0.11 5.75 3.51
C ALA A 26 0.86 4.40 3.43
N LEU A 27 0.25 3.45 2.76
CA LEU A 27 0.82 2.15 2.40
C LEU A 27 0.80 2.00 0.89
N VAL A 28 1.94 1.64 0.29
CA VAL A 28 2.03 1.25 -1.12
C VAL A 28 1.82 -0.26 -1.24
N LYS A 29 0.73 -0.68 -1.86
CA LYS A 29 0.38 -2.11 -2.04
C LYS A 29 1.17 -2.72 -3.21
N CYS A 30 2.47 -2.73 -3.09
CA CYS A 30 3.39 -3.33 -4.05
C CYS A 30 4.74 -3.57 -3.39
N CYS A 31 5.37 -4.69 -3.64
CA CYS A 31 6.76 -5.01 -3.30
C CYS A 31 7.59 -5.39 -4.53
N GLY A 32 6.99 -5.35 -5.73
CA GLY A 32 7.68 -5.63 -6.98
C GLY A 32 8.59 -4.47 -7.39
N THR A 33 9.87 -4.54 -7.01
CA THR A 33 10.93 -3.66 -7.48
C THR A 33 11.25 -3.94 -8.96
N ARG A 34 12.20 -3.24 -9.57
CA ARG A 34 12.67 -3.56 -10.93
C ARG A 34 13.42 -4.87 -11.00
N SER A 35 14.05 -5.28 -9.89
CA SER A 35 14.73 -6.56 -9.78
C SER A 35 13.75 -7.75 -9.64
N GLU A 36 12.60 -7.54 -9.02
CA GLU A 36 11.59 -8.58 -8.75
C GLU A 36 10.48 -8.68 -9.80
N ALA A 37 10.13 -7.55 -10.41
CA ALA A 37 9.13 -7.51 -11.46
C ALA A 37 9.77 -7.79 -12.82
N ILE A 38 9.14 -8.65 -13.63
CA ILE A 38 9.61 -8.92 -14.99
C ILE A 38 9.48 -7.65 -15.83
N ARG A 39 10.58 -7.24 -16.46
CA ARG A 39 10.62 -6.11 -17.39
C ARG A 39 10.10 -6.55 -18.75
N VAL A 40 9.24 -5.73 -19.34
CA VAL A 40 8.66 -5.98 -20.67
C VAL A 40 9.23 -5.05 -21.75
N GLY A 41 10.06 -4.09 -21.37
CA GLY A 41 10.71 -3.15 -22.27
C GLY A 41 11.32 -1.98 -21.52
N ASP A 42 11.86 -1.02 -22.29
CA ASP A 42 12.37 0.25 -21.76
C ASP A 42 11.36 1.37 -22.05
N TYR A 43 10.94 2.05 -21.00
CA TYR A 43 10.10 3.23 -21.14
C TYR A 43 10.95 4.50 -21.23
N ASN A 44 10.96 5.11 -22.41
CA ASN A 44 11.73 6.34 -22.71
C ASN A 44 10.83 7.59 -22.84
N GLY A 45 9.62 7.54 -22.28
CA GLY A 45 8.71 8.67 -22.28
C GLY A 45 8.92 9.64 -21.10
N ILE A 46 7.94 10.49 -20.87
CA ILE A 46 7.94 11.44 -19.77
C ILE A 46 8.03 10.69 -18.44
N CYS A 47 9.00 11.04 -17.59
CA CYS A 47 9.25 10.40 -16.29
C CYS A 47 8.18 10.79 -15.26
N ASP A 48 6.94 10.38 -15.51
CA ASP A 48 5.77 10.59 -14.67
C ASP A 48 4.85 9.37 -14.72
N CYS A 49 4.21 9.05 -13.57
CA CYS A 49 3.35 7.87 -13.45
C CYS A 49 2.10 7.94 -14.33
N ALA A 50 1.48 9.12 -14.46
CA ALA A 50 0.27 9.27 -15.27
C ALA A 50 0.59 9.11 -16.76
N SER A 51 1.66 9.72 -17.23
CA SER A 51 2.13 9.62 -18.61
C SER A 51 2.53 8.20 -19.00
N ALA A 52 3.27 7.51 -18.11
CA ALA A 52 3.66 6.12 -18.32
C ALA A 52 2.44 5.18 -18.32
N ALA A 53 1.47 5.40 -17.43
CA ALA A 53 0.25 4.60 -17.39
C ALA A 53 -0.59 4.74 -18.66
N ALA A 54 -0.68 5.96 -19.21
CA ALA A 54 -1.47 6.25 -20.40
C ALA A 54 -0.83 5.72 -21.71
N THR A 55 0.51 5.68 -21.78
CA THR A 55 1.22 5.34 -23.03
C THR A 55 1.43 3.82 -23.17
N ALA A 56 2.18 3.21 -22.26
CA ALA A 56 2.59 1.80 -22.40
C ALA A 56 2.48 1.00 -21.08
N GLY A 57 2.08 1.64 -20.00
CA GLY A 57 2.04 1.01 -18.69
C GLY A 57 3.41 0.86 -18.01
N GLY A 58 4.44 1.57 -18.52
CA GLY A 58 5.79 1.55 -17.95
C GLY A 58 6.64 0.36 -18.42
N ASP A 59 7.73 0.11 -17.71
CA ASP A 59 8.74 -0.89 -17.99
C ASP A 59 8.49 -2.26 -17.32
N LYS A 60 7.58 -2.32 -16.34
CA LYS A 60 7.25 -3.56 -15.61
C LYS A 60 6.03 -4.26 -16.19
N GLY A 61 6.09 -5.58 -16.31
CA GLY A 61 5.02 -6.42 -16.85
C GLY A 61 3.74 -6.45 -16.00
N CYS A 62 3.83 -6.15 -14.72
CA CYS A 62 2.67 -6.10 -13.84
C CYS A 62 1.84 -4.84 -14.06
N ARG A 63 0.65 -4.97 -14.65
CA ARG A 63 -0.28 -3.84 -14.89
C ARG A 63 -0.85 -3.24 -13.60
N PHE A 64 -0.77 -3.95 -12.49
CA PHE A 64 -1.29 -3.55 -11.19
C PHE A 64 -0.20 -3.06 -10.24
N GLY A 65 1.09 -3.15 -10.62
CA GLY A 65 2.22 -2.80 -9.78
C GLY A 65 2.62 -1.32 -9.84
N CYS A 66 3.54 -0.93 -8.97
CA CYS A 66 4.08 0.42 -8.92
C CYS A 66 4.90 0.71 -10.20
N LEU A 67 4.64 1.84 -10.84
CA LEU A 67 5.37 2.31 -12.01
C LEU A 67 6.76 2.85 -11.67
N GLY A 68 6.94 3.39 -10.46
CA GLY A 68 8.23 3.82 -9.97
C GLY A 68 8.72 5.18 -10.47
N TYR A 69 7.86 6.02 -11.06
CA TYR A 69 8.23 7.35 -11.57
C TYR A 69 7.98 8.50 -10.59
N GLY A 70 7.62 8.21 -9.34
CA GLY A 70 7.71 9.17 -8.25
C GLY A 70 6.59 10.21 -8.13
N ALA A 71 5.49 10.14 -8.89
CA ALA A 71 4.39 11.10 -8.77
C ALA A 71 3.88 11.27 -7.33
N CYS A 72 3.81 10.19 -6.56
CA CYS A 72 3.43 10.21 -5.14
C CYS A 72 4.48 10.87 -4.24
N ALA A 73 5.76 10.75 -4.57
CA ALA A 73 6.85 11.40 -3.83
C ALA A 73 6.84 12.92 -4.06
N ASN A 74 6.61 13.35 -5.30
CA ASN A 74 6.59 14.77 -5.69
C ASN A 74 5.46 15.56 -5.00
N VAL A 75 4.30 14.93 -4.73
CA VAL A 75 3.17 15.60 -4.06
C VAL A 75 3.21 15.49 -2.54
N CYS A 76 4.19 14.80 -1.97
CA CYS A 76 4.26 14.56 -0.54
C CYS A 76 4.80 15.80 0.20
N PRO A 77 3.99 16.52 1.01
CA PRO A 77 4.41 17.75 1.68
C PRO A 77 5.43 17.52 2.80
N LYS A 78 5.60 16.26 3.25
CA LYS A 78 6.55 15.87 4.29
C LYS A 78 7.73 15.08 3.73
N HIS A 79 7.85 14.94 2.41
CA HIS A 79 8.89 14.13 1.77
C HIS A 79 9.03 12.72 2.37
N ALA A 80 7.88 12.18 2.82
CA ALA A 80 7.81 10.86 3.47
C ALA A 80 7.88 9.70 2.46
N ILE A 81 7.95 9.97 1.17
CA ILE A 81 7.97 8.95 0.11
C ILE A 81 9.23 9.13 -0.71
N ARG A 82 9.99 8.04 -0.85
CA ARG A 82 11.13 7.94 -1.78
C ARG A 82 10.88 6.84 -2.79
N VAL A 83 11.60 6.85 -3.89
CA VAL A 83 11.55 5.79 -4.91
C VAL A 83 12.90 5.10 -4.94
N GLU A 84 12.91 3.80 -4.70
CA GLU A 84 14.09 2.94 -4.74
C GLU A 84 13.80 1.74 -5.64
N ASP A 85 14.70 1.42 -6.51
CA ASP A 85 14.57 0.33 -7.51
C ASP A 85 13.19 0.28 -8.20
N GLY A 86 12.68 1.48 -8.60
CA GLY A 86 11.39 1.62 -9.27
C GLY A 86 10.17 1.31 -8.38
N LEU A 87 10.29 1.36 -7.06
CA LEU A 87 9.24 1.16 -6.10
C LEU A 87 9.14 2.36 -5.15
N ALA A 88 7.94 2.87 -4.95
CA ALA A 88 7.69 3.92 -3.95
C ALA A 88 7.66 3.30 -2.55
N ILE A 89 8.44 3.87 -1.63
CA ILE A 89 8.57 3.44 -0.22
C ILE A 89 8.16 4.60 0.67
N VAL A 90 7.31 4.34 1.66
CA VAL A 90 6.80 5.33 2.61
C VAL A 90 7.51 5.21 3.95
N ASP A 91 8.09 6.31 4.44
CA ASP A 91 8.52 6.41 5.84
C ASP A 91 7.28 6.71 6.71
N LYS A 92 6.84 5.72 7.46
CA LYS A 92 5.67 5.82 8.34
C LYS A 92 5.84 6.88 9.44
N ARG A 93 7.08 7.21 9.83
CA ARG A 93 7.38 8.21 10.88
C ARG A 93 7.10 9.63 10.38
N LEU A 94 7.45 9.91 9.12
CA LEU A 94 7.26 11.21 8.48
C LEU A 94 5.86 11.39 7.90
N CYS A 95 5.16 10.29 7.64
CA CYS A 95 3.84 10.33 7.01
C CYS A 95 2.78 10.88 7.97
N ILE A 96 2.06 11.90 7.52
CA ILE A 96 0.95 12.55 8.24
C ILE A 96 -0.44 12.08 7.78
N GLY A 97 -0.53 11.10 6.89
CA GLY A 97 -1.81 10.56 6.42
C GLY A 97 -2.68 11.50 5.56
N CYS A 98 -2.10 12.54 4.95
CA CYS A 98 -2.88 13.57 4.22
C CYS A 98 -3.57 13.10 2.93
N GLY A 99 -3.30 11.89 2.43
CA GLY A 99 -3.97 11.29 1.28
C GLY A 99 -3.55 11.82 -0.11
N LYS A 100 -2.69 12.85 -0.24
CA LYS A 100 -2.28 13.40 -1.55
C LYS A 100 -1.64 12.35 -2.48
N CYS A 101 -0.85 11.43 -1.93
CA CYS A 101 -0.26 10.33 -2.69
C CYS A 101 -1.31 9.31 -3.18
N VAL A 102 -2.40 9.13 -2.45
CA VAL A 102 -3.51 8.26 -2.84
C VAL A 102 -4.19 8.79 -4.10
N SER A 103 -4.48 10.11 -4.13
CA SER A 103 -5.19 10.74 -5.25
C SER A 103 -4.38 10.79 -6.54
N VAL A 104 -3.04 10.95 -6.46
CA VAL A 104 -2.17 11.09 -7.65
C VAL A 104 -1.77 9.75 -8.27
N CYS A 105 -1.94 8.63 -7.57
CA CYS A 105 -1.52 7.32 -8.08
C CYS A 105 -2.47 6.82 -9.18
N PRO A 106 -2.05 6.73 -10.47
CA PRO A 106 -2.92 6.31 -11.56
C PRO A 106 -3.36 4.84 -11.44
N ARG A 107 -2.61 4.03 -10.70
CA ARG A 107 -2.91 2.61 -10.46
C ARG A 107 -3.60 2.34 -9.12
N LYS A 108 -3.95 3.39 -8.36
CA LYS A 108 -4.65 3.30 -7.07
C LYS A 108 -3.99 2.30 -6.09
N LEU A 109 -2.66 2.33 -6.07
CA LEU A 109 -1.84 1.42 -5.27
C LEU A 109 -1.71 1.82 -3.80
N ILE A 110 -2.02 3.08 -3.49
CA ILE A 110 -1.74 3.65 -2.19
C ILE A 110 -3.05 3.79 -1.42
N GLU A 111 -3.05 3.29 -0.20
CA GLU A 111 -4.17 3.45 0.73
C GLU A 111 -3.68 3.95 2.09
N LEU A 112 -4.58 4.53 2.87
CA LEU A 112 -4.31 4.92 4.24
C LEU A 112 -4.69 3.78 5.17
N VAL A 113 -3.71 3.30 5.95
CA VAL A 113 -3.87 2.20 6.90
C VAL A 113 -3.57 2.68 8.31
N PRO A 114 -4.06 1.99 9.36
CA PRO A 114 -3.69 2.31 10.74
C PRO A 114 -2.17 2.28 10.92
N ALA A 115 -1.60 3.32 11.56
CA ALA A 115 -0.15 3.44 11.72
C ALA A 115 0.45 2.30 12.58
N LYS A 116 -0.36 1.73 13.47
CA LYS A 116 0.00 0.61 14.35
C LYS A 116 -0.01 -0.74 13.64
N ALA A 117 -0.62 -0.84 12.44
CA ALA A 117 -0.66 -2.11 11.72
C ALA A 117 0.75 -2.51 11.26
N THR A 118 1.14 -3.75 11.57
CA THR A 118 2.44 -4.35 11.22
C THR A 118 2.32 -5.26 10.01
N ILE A 119 1.18 -5.90 9.83
CA ILE A 119 0.94 -6.91 8.80
C ILE A 119 0.21 -6.29 7.61
N HIS A 120 0.77 -6.49 6.41
CA HIS A 120 0.24 -5.94 5.17
C HIS A 120 0.39 -6.94 4.03
N VAL A 121 -0.58 -6.95 3.11
CA VAL A 121 -0.42 -7.63 1.81
C VAL A 121 0.10 -6.60 0.80
N LEU A 122 1.38 -6.72 0.44
CA LEU A 122 2.07 -5.79 -0.46
C LEU A 122 1.91 -6.23 -1.93
N CYS A 123 0.68 -6.41 -2.36
CA CYS A 123 0.31 -6.71 -3.74
C CYS A 123 -1.04 -6.06 -4.08
N ASN A 124 -1.24 -5.76 -5.36
CA ASN A 124 -2.52 -5.21 -5.86
C ASN A 124 -2.99 -5.95 -7.13
N ASN A 125 -2.39 -7.09 -7.44
CA ASN A 125 -2.73 -7.89 -8.62
C ASN A 125 -3.82 -8.92 -8.25
N PRO A 126 -5.05 -8.82 -8.80
CA PRO A 126 -6.16 -9.72 -8.48
C PRO A 126 -6.15 -11.01 -9.32
N LEU A 127 -5.18 -11.18 -10.22
CA LEU A 127 -5.10 -12.34 -11.12
C LEU A 127 -4.69 -13.60 -10.36
N ARG A 128 -4.81 -14.74 -11.04
CA ARG A 128 -4.41 -16.05 -10.49
C ARG A 128 -2.91 -16.16 -10.35
N GLY A 129 -2.44 -16.95 -9.38
CA GLY A 129 -1.03 -17.15 -9.09
C GLY A 129 -0.13 -17.41 -10.32
N PRO A 130 -0.46 -18.32 -11.24
CA PRO A 130 0.34 -18.54 -12.46
C PRO A 130 0.49 -17.31 -13.36
N GLU A 131 -0.53 -16.43 -13.40
CA GLU A 131 -0.47 -15.17 -14.16
C GLU A 131 0.35 -14.11 -13.42
N VAL A 132 0.27 -14.08 -12.10
CA VAL A 132 1.08 -13.20 -11.27
C VAL A 132 2.56 -13.56 -11.39
N ASN A 133 2.92 -14.84 -11.33
CA ASN A 133 4.30 -15.33 -11.44
C ASN A 133 4.94 -15.03 -12.79
N LYS A 134 4.14 -14.89 -13.86
CA LYS A 134 4.64 -14.46 -15.18
C LYS A 134 5.12 -13.02 -15.22
N VAL A 135 4.77 -12.19 -14.24
CA VAL A 135 5.05 -10.75 -14.25
C VAL A 135 5.73 -10.23 -12.97
N CYS A 136 5.77 -11.03 -11.89
CA CYS A 136 6.36 -10.62 -10.62
C CYS A 136 6.70 -11.84 -9.76
N GLY A 137 7.95 -11.93 -9.28
CA GLY A 137 8.42 -13.03 -8.43
C GLY A 137 7.89 -12.98 -6.98
N VAL A 138 7.44 -11.81 -6.52
CA VAL A 138 7.01 -11.57 -5.14
C VAL A 138 5.53 -11.21 -5.01
N GLY A 139 4.74 -11.45 -6.05
CA GLY A 139 3.31 -11.15 -6.06
C GLY A 139 2.47 -12.12 -5.22
N CYS A 140 1.30 -11.67 -4.75
CA CYS A 140 0.35 -12.54 -4.07
C CYS A 140 -0.23 -13.57 -5.04
N MET A 141 -0.07 -14.85 -4.74
CA MET A 141 -0.55 -15.97 -5.58
C MET A 141 -1.98 -16.40 -5.28
N GLY A 142 -2.63 -15.83 -4.27
CA GLY A 142 -3.97 -16.23 -3.84
C GLY A 142 -4.03 -17.66 -3.28
N CYS A 143 -2.98 -18.11 -2.60
CA CYS A 143 -2.89 -19.47 -2.07
C CYS A 143 -3.65 -19.69 -0.77
N HIS A 144 -4.22 -18.63 -0.18
CA HIS A 144 -4.96 -18.66 1.09
C HIS A 144 -4.17 -19.11 2.32
N LEU A 145 -2.84 -19.25 2.24
CA LEU A 145 -2.02 -19.65 3.39
C LEU A 145 -2.09 -18.64 4.54
N CYS A 146 -2.07 -17.34 4.22
CA CYS A 146 -2.22 -16.28 5.22
C CYS A 146 -3.55 -16.39 5.99
N GLU A 147 -4.66 -16.66 5.30
CA GLU A 147 -5.97 -16.88 5.92
C GLU A 147 -5.97 -18.14 6.79
N LYS A 148 -5.39 -19.23 6.27
CA LYS A 148 -5.33 -20.52 6.95
C LYS A 148 -4.53 -20.47 8.24
N ASN A 149 -3.34 -19.84 8.19
CA ASN A 149 -2.45 -19.70 9.35
C ASN A 149 -3.04 -18.74 10.40
N ALA A 150 -3.79 -17.73 9.98
CA ALA A 150 -4.41 -16.75 10.87
C ALA A 150 -5.76 -17.22 11.46
N GLY A 151 -6.04 -18.51 11.51
CA GLY A 151 -7.27 -19.05 12.14
C GLY A 151 -8.42 -19.31 11.15
N GLY A 152 -8.18 -19.22 9.84
CA GLY A 152 -9.16 -19.55 8.80
C GLY A 152 -10.16 -18.43 8.54
N LYS A 153 -11.23 -18.78 7.79
CA LYS A 153 -12.26 -17.82 7.35
C LYS A 153 -13.06 -17.21 8.50
N GLU A 154 -13.26 -17.97 9.56
CA GLU A 154 -14.06 -17.55 10.72
C GLU A 154 -13.39 -16.43 11.50
N ALA A 155 -12.05 -16.39 11.50
CA ALA A 155 -11.28 -15.33 12.14
C ALA A 155 -11.41 -13.98 11.45
N ASN A 156 -11.81 -13.94 10.17
CA ASN A 156 -12.06 -12.73 9.39
C ASN A 156 -10.90 -11.71 9.38
N HIS A 157 -9.65 -12.19 9.45
CA HIS A 157 -8.45 -11.37 9.38
C HIS A 157 -8.08 -10.96 7.95
N PHE A 158 -8.51 -11.76 6.97
CA PHE A 158 -8.28 -11.54 5.55
C PHE A 158 -9.58 -11.58 4.76
N THR A 159 -9.65 -10.75 3.75
CA THR A 159 -10.67 -10.78 2.69
C THR A 159 -9.98 -10.99 1.35
N PHE A 160 -10.72 -11.43 0.33
CA PHE A 160 -10.15 -11.67 -1.00
C PHE A 160 -10.91 -10.90 -2.06
N GLN A 161 -10.15 -10.26 -2.95
CA GLN A 161 -10.69 -9.63 -4.16
C GLN A 161 -10.13 -10.39 -5.37
N GLY A 162 -10.94 -11.25 -5.97
CA GLY A 162 -10.43 -12.25 -6.92
C GLY A 162 -9.50 -13.22 -6.18
N PHE A 163 -8.24 -13.29 -6.61
CA PHE A 163 -7.20 -14.10 -5.97
C PHE A 163 -6.27 -13.28 -5.03
N LEU A 164 -6.50 -11.99 -4.91
CA LEU A 164 -5.70 -11.11 -4.07
C LEU A 164 -6.22 -11.11 -2.63
N ALA A 165 -5.36 -11.47 -1.69
CA ALA A 165 -5.63 -11.31 -0.26
C ALA A 165 -5.56 -9.82 0.14
N LYS A 166 -6.40 -9.41 1.09
CA LYS A 166 -6.39 -8.10 1.73
C LYS A 166 -6.51 -8.28 3.24
N VAL A 167 -5.74 -7.51 3.99
CA VAL A 167 -5.84 -7.49 5.46
C VAL A 167 -7.10 -6.74 5.86
N ASN A 168 -7.86 -7.30 6.79
CA ASN A 168 -8.93 -6.60 7.48
C ASN A 168 -8.33 -5.79 8.62
N TYR A 169 -8.18 -4.48 8.45
CA TYR A 169 -7.59 -3.60 9.45
C TYR A 169 -8.51 -3.29 10.65
N GLU A 170 -9.78 -3.67 10.61
CA GLU A 170 -10.68 -3.62 11.76
C GLU A 170 -10.42 -4.79 12.72
N ASN A 171 -9.97 -5.92 12.17
CA ASN A 171 -9.59 -7.11 12.92
C ASN A 171 -8.30 -7.70 12.33
N PRO A 172 -7.13 -7.05 12.54
CA PRO A 172 -5.87 -7.50 11.96
C PRO A 172 -5.37 -8.76 12.64
N PRO A 173 -4.68 -9.67 11.92
CA PRO A 173 -4.01 -10.80 12.53
C PRO A 173 -2.84 -10.36 13.40
N THR A 174 -2.43 -11.18 14.35
CA THR A 174 -1.22 -10.96 15.16
C THR A 174 0.03 -11.51 14.46
N ASP A 175 1.21 -11.00 14.85
CA ASP A 175 2.48 -11.47 14.29
C ASP A 175 2.69 -12.98 14.55
N GLU A 176 2.23 -13.49 15.69
CA GLU A 176 2.28 -14.92 16.05
C GLU A 176 1.41 -15.83 15.15
N GLN A 177 0.32 -15.29 14.62
CA GLN A 177 -0.60 -16.06 13.76
C GLN A 177 -0.08 -16.20 12.31
N ILE A 178 0.94 -15.43 11.92
CA ILE A 178 1.46 -15.41 10.54
C ILE A 178 2.89 -15.96 10.45
N ALA A 179 3.56 -16.14 11.60
CA ALA A 179 4.94 -16.66 11.70
C ALA A 179 5.11 -18.11 11.17
#